data_018d5145e7029e8fe78b029f5826be27
#
_entry.id   018d5145e7029e8fe78b029f5826be27
#
_cell.length_a   1.000
_cell.length_b   1.000
_cell.length_c   1.000
_cell.angle_alpha   90.00
_cell.angle_beta   90.00
_cell.angle_gamma   90.00
#
_symmetry.space_group_name_H-M   'P 1'
#
loop_
_entity.id
_entity.type
_entity.pdbx_description
1 polymer ?
#
loop_
_entity_poly.entity_id
_entity_poly.type
_entity_poly.pdbx_seq_one_letter_code
_entity_poly.pdbx_strand_id
1 'polypeptide(L)'
;MLTQGGSVEPFWRIYAVHLNNVVIYEALEKFRIGNLRLEDVENVKSFMADADDPFANSPKRHPALLVNQAKPFNAETPLSILGDSFITPQDLMYVRSHFPVPDVDPDTYQLEVEGVGCNSISLSLADLKKFPKKTLVSTVQCGANRRLEMKSRKSLKGLDWRGGAIGNGEWGGARLVDVLAAAGFDEEKSPTARHVVMEGLDVDPAMEHFAASIPIEKAADPRGDVILAYELNGEPLNRDHG
;
A
#
# COMPACT_ATOMS: atom_id res chain seq x y z
N MET A 1 10.59 5.68 -17.40
CA MET A 1 11.86 6.15 -18.01
C MET A 1 13.11 5.85 -17.14
N LEU A 2 12.95 5.30 -15.96
CA LEU A 2 14.04 5.13 -14.97
C LEU A 2 15.01 3.97 -15.25
N THR A 3 14.69 3.09 -16.17
CA THR A 3 15.58 2.00 -16.60
C THR A 3 16.35 2.31 -17.88
N GLN A 4 16.19 3.51 -18.44
CA GLN A 4 16.92 3.87 -19.67
C GLN A 4 18.42 3.93 -19.38
N GLY A 5 19.15 2.95 -19.90
CA GLY A 5 20.61 2.81 -19.68
C GLY A 5 21.01 2.15 -18.36
N GLY A 6 20.06 1.67 -17.55
CA GLY A 6 20.32 0.97 -16.29
C GLY A 6 19.84 -0.50 -16.28
N SER A 7 20.21 -1.24 -15.22
CA SER A 7 19.73 -2.60 -15.01
C SER A 7 18.26 -2.63 -14.59
N VAL A 8 17.49 -3.58 -15.12
CA VAL A 8 16.11 -3.84 -14.70
C VAL A 8 16.02 -4.72 -13.45
N GLU A 9 17.10 -5.36 -13.03
CA GLU A 9 17.09 -6.36 -11.96
C GLU A 9 16.70 -5.82 -10.57
N PRO A 10 17.07 -4.59 -10.15
CA PRO A 10 16.57 -4.01 -8.91
C PRO A 10 15.05 -3.95 -8.87
N PHE A 11 14.42 -3.59 -9.99
CA PHE A 11 12.96 -3.55 -10.14
C PHE A 11 12.34 -4.95 -10.12
N TRP A 12 13.00 -5.94 -10.71
CA TRP A 12 12.52 -7.31 -10.74
C TRP A 12 12.69 -8.02 -9.41
N ARG A 13 13.61 -7.60 -8.54
CA ARG A 13 13.72 -8.11 -7.17
C ARG A 13 12.48 -7.76 -6.34
N ILE A 14 11.90 -6.58 -6.56
CA ILE A 14 10.66 -6.16 -5.91
C ILE A 14 9.48 -6.98 -6.44
N TYR A 15 9.46 -7.25 -7.75
CA TYR A 15 8.44 -8.07 -8.39
C TYR A 15 9.00 -9.43 -8.78
N ALA A 16 9.27 -10.27 -7.78
CA ALA A 16 9.94 -11.58 -7.96
C ALA A 16 9.29 -12.49 -9.02
N VAL A 17 8.02 -12.25 -9.39
CA VAL A 17 7.34 -12.92 -10.50
C VAL A 17 8.07 -12.77 -11.84
N HIS A 18 8.87 -11.72 -12.01
CA HIS A 18 9.64 -11.48 -13.21
C HIS A 18 10.97 -12.26 -13.24
N LEU A 19 11.59 -12.49 -12.07
CA LEU A 19 12.92 -13.12 -11.97
C LEU A 19 12.96 -14.57 -12.45
N ASN A 20 11.87 -15.31 -12.28
CA ASN A 20 11.81 -16.75 -12.57
C ASN A 20 10.86 -17.09 -13.74
N ASN A 21 10.49 -16.10 -14.55
CA ASN A 21 9.54 -16.29 -15.63
C ASN A 21 10.25 -16.33 -17.01
N VAL A 22 10.47 -17.53 -17.53
CA VAL A 22 11.13 -17.76 -18.82
C VAL A 22 10.45 -17.01 -19.96
N VAL A 23 9.12 -16.90 -19.95
CA VAL A 23 8.35 -16.19 -20.99
C VAL A 23 8.73 -14.70 -21.07
N ILE A 24 9.05 -14.09 -19.94
CA ILE A 24 9.48 -12.69 -19.91
C ILE A 24 10.87 -12.55 -20.54
N TYR A 25 11.80 -13.44 -20.21
CA TYR A 25 13.13 -13.45 -20.83
C TYR A 25 13.06 -13.68 -22.33
N GLU A 26 12.23 -14.63 -22.79
CA GLU A 26 12.00 -14.89 -24.22
C GLU A 26 11.37 -13.67 -24.92
N ALA A 27 10.50 -12.94 -24.26
CA ALA A 27 9.91 -11.72 -24.80
C ALA A 27 10.96 -10.61 -24.93
N LEU A 28 11.83 -10.43 -23.92
CA LEU A 28 12.89 -9.43 -23.92
C LEU A 28 13.98 -9.74 -24.95
N GLU A 29 14.27 -11.03 -25.19
CA GLU A 29 15.26 -11.43 -26.17
C GLU A 29 14.94 -10.91 -27.58
N LYS A 30 13.63 -10.75 -27.91
CA LYS A 30 13.19 -10.16 -29.19
C LYS A 30 13.56 -8.69 -29.35
N PHE A 31 13.84 -8.00 -28.25
CA PHE A 31 14.22 -6.59 -28.22
C PHE A 31 15.70 -6.38 -27.96
N ARG A 32 16.48 -7.46 -27.83
CA ARG A 32 17.91 -7.36 -27.62
C ARG A 32 18.61 -6.72 -28.82
N ILE A 33 19.30 -5.61 -28.57
CA ILE A 33 20.06 -4.85 -29.58
C ILE A 33 21.55 -5.13 -29.54
N GLY A 34 22.05 -5.86 -28.51
CA GLY A 34 23.47 -6.18 -28.33
C GLY A 34 23.75 -6.83 -26.97
N ASN A 35 25.01 -7.10 -26.71
CA ASN A 35 25.51 -7.55 -25.43
C ASN A 35 26.28 -6.43 -24.74
N LEU A 36 26.27 -6.42 -23.41
CA LEU A 36 27.14 -5.55 -22.63
C LEU A 36 28.62 -5.99 -22.80
N ARG A 37 29.56 -5.05 -22.76
CA ARG A 37 30.97 -5.38 -22.69
C ARG A 37 31.26 -6.08 -21.35
N LEU A 38 32.27 -6.94 -21.31
CA LEU A 38 32.65 -7.67 -20.10
C LEU A 38 32.92 -6.74 -18.90
N GLU A 39 33.60 -5.62 -19.15
CA GLU A 39 33.90 -4.59 -18.16
C GLU A 39 32.61 -3.95 -17.58
N ASP A 40 31.60 -3.75 -18.41
CA ASP A 40 30.31 -3.18 -17.99
C ASP A 40 29.49 -4.22 -17.21
N VAL A 41 29.64 -5.52 -17.50
CA VAL A 41 29.00 -6.61 -16.75
C VAL A 41 29.51 -6.68 -15.31
N GLU A 42 30.82 -6.46 -15.10
CA GLU A 42 31.39 -6.44 -13.75
C GLU A 42 30.91 -5.24 -12.94
N ASN A 43 30.82 -4.07 -13.56
CA ASN A 43 30.26 -2.87 -12.95
C ASN A 43 28.79 -3.06 -12.55
N VAL A 44 27.98 -3.68 -13.41
CA VAL A 44 26.58 -4.01 -13.08
C VAL A 44 26.49 -5.01 -11.94
N LYS A 45 27.37 -6.03 -11.90
CA LYS A 45 27.41 -7.02 -10.81
C LYS A 45 27.81 -6.40 -9.48
N SER A 46 28.78 -5.47 -9.45
CA SER A 46 29.17 -4.77 -8.23
C SER A 46 28.02 -3.89 -7.71
N PHE A 47 27.37 -3.14 -8.59
CA PHE A 47 26.21 -2.33 -8.24
C PHE A 47 25.05 -3.16 -7.68
N MET A 48 24.90 -4.41 -8.15
CA MET A 48 23.87 -5.33 -7.68
C MET A 48 24.21 -6.01 -6.35
N ALA A 49 25.50 -6.22 -6.06
CA ALA A 49 25.95 -6.82 -4.81
C ALA A 49 25.74 -5.89 -3.60
N ASP A 50 25.78 -4.58 -3.83
CA ASP A 50 25.64 -3.54 -2.81
C ASP A 50 24.17 -3.07 -2.65
N ALA A 51 23.24 -3.56 -3.47
CA ALA A 51 21.83 -3.21 -3.34
C ALA A 51 21.20 -3.97 -2.17
N ASP A 52 20.96 -3.28 -1.05
CA ASP A 52 20.23 -3.80 0.09
C ASP A 52 18.86 -4.36 -0.36
N ASP A 53 18.47 -5.50 0.25
CA ASP A 53 17.13 -6.04 0.02
C ASP A 53 16.10 -5.08 0.58
N PRO A 54 15.25 -4.42 -0.24
CA PRO A 54 14.29 -3.44 0.23
C PRO A 54 13.23 -4.06 1.16
N PHE A 55 13.18 -5.39 1.27
CA PHE A 55 12.27 -6.13 2.15
C PHE A 55 12.95 -6.65 3.42
N ALA A 56 14.24 -6.31 3.65
CA ALA A 56 15.00 -6.81 4.80
C ALA A 56 14.33 -6.48 6.14
N ASN A 57 13.74 -5.27 6.26
CA ASN A 57 13.04 -4.78 7.45
C ASN A 57 11.53 -5.05 7.43
N SER A 58 11.07 -6.01 6.63
CA SER A 58 9.64 -6.37 6.60
C SER A 58 9.15 -6.82 7.98
N PRO A 59 7.95 -6.40 8.42
CA PRO A 59 7.40 -6.79 9.71
C PRO A 59 7.19 -8.31 9.80
N LYS A 60 7.23 -8.84 11.02
CA LYS A 60 6.86 -10.24 11.27
C LYS A 60 5.33 -10.37 11.18
N ARG A 61 4.86 -11.39 10.50
CA ARG A 61 3.43 -11.65 10.30
C ARG A 61 3.03 -12.95 10.97
N HIS A 62 1.73 -13.07 11.23
CA HIS A 62 1.19 -14.26 11.85
C HIS A 62 1.36 -15.49 10.93
N PRO A 63 1.89 -16.63 11.43
CA PRO A 63 2.21 -17.78 10.59
C PRO A 63 0.98 -18.50 10.01
N ALA A 64 -0.22 -18.23 10.53
CA ALA A 64 -1.46 -18.78 9.98
C ALA A 64 -1.90 -18.11 8.66
N LEU A 65 -1.38 -16.93 8.31
CA LEU A 65 -1.71 -16.27 7.06
C LEU A 65 -1.29 -17.12 5.85
N LEU A 66 -2.18 -17.25 4.88
CA LEU A 66 -1.92 -17.96 3.62
C LEU A 66 -1.17 -17.03 2.65
N VAL A 67 0.12 -17.24 2.50
CA VAL A 67 0.98 -16.40 1.67
C VAL A 67 0.73 -16.68 0.19
N ASN A 68 0.30 -15.64 -0.55
CA ASN A 68 0.15 -15.67 -2.00
C ASN A 68 1.41 -15.18 -2.71
N GLN A 69 2.15 -14.27 -2.08
CA GLN A 69 3.43 -13.74 -2.57
C GLN A 69 4.28 -13.26 -1.40
N ALA A 70 5.56 -13.61 -1.41
CA ALA A 70 6.46 -13.26 -0.31
C ALA A 70 7.05 -11.84 -0.44
N LYS A 71 7.27 -11.35 -1.67
CA LYS A 71 7.87 -10.03 -1.96
C LYS A 71 7.24 -9.40 -3.21
N PRO A 72 6.54 -8.27 -3.10
CA PRO A 72 6.00 -7.69 -1.87
C PRO A 72 5.09 -8.67 -1.15
N PHE A 73 4.97 -8.55 0.17
CA PHE A 73 4.21 -9.52 0.94
C PHE A 73 2.71 -9.38 0.71
N ASN A 74 2.09 -10.48 0.32
CA ASN A 74 0.65 -10.58 0.08
C ASN A 74 0.15 -11.89 0.66
N ALA A 75 -0.75 -11.80 1.62
CA ALA A 75 -1.29 -12.96 2.31
C ALA A 75 -2.75 -12.75 2.71
N GLU A 76 -3.49 -13.81 2.75
CA GLU A 76 -4.90 -13.80 3.09
C GLU A 76 -5.19 -14.59 4.38
N THR A 77 -6.24 -14.19 5.08
CA THR A 77 -6.73 -14.89 6.27
C THR A 77 -7.37 -16.22 5.86
N PRO A 78 -7.01 -17.35 6.48
CA PRO A 78 -7.72 -18.59 6.24
C PRO A 78 -9.22 -18.44 6.56
N LEU A 79 -10.09 -18.94 5.68
CA LEU A 79 -11.55 -18.79 5.85
C LEU A 79 -12.07 -19.43 7.12
N SER A 80 -11.45 -20.49 7.58
CA SER A 80 -11.79 -21.15 8.86
C SER A 80 -11.57 -20.22 10.06
N ILE A 81 -10.51 -19.42 10.04
CA ILE A 81 -10.20 -18.45 11.10
C ILE A 81 -11.04 -17.18 10.94
N LEU A 82 -11.25 -16.74 9.69
CA LEU A 82 -12.03 -15.54 9.40
C LEU A 82 -13.47 -15.64 9.90
N GLY A 83 -14.04 -16.85 9.93
CA GLY A 83 -15.39 -17.13 10.42
C GLY A 83 -15.53 -17.24 11.94
N ASP A 84 -14.43 -17.32 12.68
CA ASP A 84 -14.47 -17.56 14.13
C ASP A 84 -14.88 -16.32 14.94
N SER A 85 -14.68 -15.12 14.40
CA SER A 85 -14.99 -13.87 15.08
C SER A 85 -15.56 -12.83 14.12
N PHE A 86 -16.52 -12.03 14.60
CA PHE A 86 -17.08 -10.91 13.84
C PHE A 86 -16.03 -9.82 13.61
N ILE A 87 -15.14 -9.58 14.56
CA ILE A 87 -14.01 -8.68 14.44
C ILE A 87 -12.76 -9.51 14.17
N THR A 88 -12.14 -9.28 13.03
CA THR A 88 -10.89 -9.96 12.64
C THR A 88 -9.73 -9.44 13.49
N PRO A 89 -9.00 -10.29 14.23
CA PRO A 89 -7.81 -9.86 14.96
C PRO A 89 -6.80 -9.16 14.04
N GLN A 90 -6.13 -8.11 14.53
CA GLN A 90 -5.21 -7.30 13.72
C GLN A 90 -4.11 -8.16 13.07
N ASP A 91 -3.54 -9.10 13.81
CA ASP A 91 -2.47 -9.99 13.32
C ASP A 91 -2.94 -10.96 12.23
N LEU A 92 -4.24 -11.20 12.16
CA LEU A 92 -4.88 -12.08 11.20
C LEU A 92 -5.57 -11.33 10.07
N MET A 93 -5.56 -9.99 10.08
CA MET A 93 -6.03 -9.20 8.96
C MET A 93 -5.19 -9.51 7.71
N TYR A 94 -5.82 -9.65 6.55
CA TYR A 94 -5.10 -9.91 5.31
C TYR A 94 -4.12 -8.77 5.00
N VAL A 95 -3.00 -9.10 4.35
CA VAL A 95 -1.98 -8.13 3.94
C VAL A 95 -1.95 -8.01 2.44
N ARG A 96 -2.05 -6.79 1.95
CA ARG A 96 -1.94 -6.44 0.53
C ARG A 96 -0.94 -5.32 0.35
N SER A 97 0.30 -5.67 0.04
CA SER A 97 1.35 -4.69 -0.25
C SER A 97 1.63 -4.61 -1.75
N HIS A 98 1.81 -3.41 -2.26
CA HIS A 98 2.30 -3.17 -3.62
C HIS A 98 3.81 -3.00 -3.64
N PHE A 99 4.36 -2.40 -2.60
CA PHE A 99 5.77 -2.04 -2.44
C PHE A 99 6.32 -2.55 -1.11
N PRO A 100 7.62 -2.39 -0.82
CA PRO A 100 8.16 -2.64 0.51
C PRO A 100 7.41 -1.82 1.56
N VAL A 101 7.15 -2.43 2.72
CA VAL A 101 6.49 -1.74 3.83
C VAL A 101 7.48 -0.73 4.44
N PRO A 102 7.15 0.56 4.52
CA PRO A 102 8.04 1.57 5.07
C PRO A 102 8.30 1.34 6.56
N ASP A 103 9.47 1.75 7.01
CA ASP A 103 9.84 1.75 8.43
C ASP A 103 9.49 3.12 9.02
N VAL A 104 8.27 3.24 9.52
CA VAL A 104 7.74 4.50 10.05
C VAL A 104 7.95 4.57 11.56
N ASP A 105 8.65 5.61 12.01
CA ASP A 105 8.73 5.96 13.42
C ASP A 105 7.56 6.88 13.79
N PRO A 106 6.63 6.43 14.65
CA PRO A 106 5.45 7.22 15.03
C PRO A 106 5.79 8.53 15.76
N ASP A 107 6.98 8.63 16.37
CA ASP A 107 7.38 9.83 17.11
C ASP A 107 7.87 10.95 16.17
N THR A 108 8.36 10.57 14.97
CA THR A 108 8.84 11.52 13.96
C THR A 108 7.93 11.63 12.75
N TYR A 109 6.86 10.80 12.67
CA TYR A 109 5.90 10.82 11.57
C TYR A 109 5.22 12.18 11.42
N GLN A 110 5.09 12.62 10.18
CA GLN A 110 4.36 13.83 9.80
C GLN A 110 3.39 13.52 8.65
N LEU A 111 2.15 13.95 8.80
CA LEU A 111 1.15 13.96 7.75
C LEU A 111 1.13 15.34 7.12
N GLU A 112 1.48 15.43 5.86
CA GLU A 112 1.36 16.65 5.08
C GLU A 112 -0.05 16.75 4.48
N VAL A 113 -0.68 17.91 4.63
CA VAL A 113 -1.98 18.21 4.02
C VAL A 113 -1.83 19.50 3.23
N GLU A 114 -2.04 19.43 1.92
CA GLU A 114 -1.91 20.53 1.01
C GLU A 114 -2.84 20.41 -0.20
N GLY A 115 -2.96 21.45 -0.98
CA GLY A 115 -3.70 21.43 -2.26
C GLY A 115 -4.62 22.61 -2.45
N VAL A 116 -5.49 22.49 -3.45
CA VAL A 116 -6.42 23.54 -3.82
C VAL A 116 -7.40 23.83 -2.70
N GLY A 117 -7.42 25.06 -2.22
CA GLY A 117 -8.33 25.51 -1.16
C GLY A 117 -7.88 25.17 0.26
N CYS A 118 -6.69 24.59 0.43
CA CYS A 118 -6.09 24.33 1.73
C CYS A 118 -4.86 25.23 1.97
N ASN A 119 -4.62 25.55 3.24
CA ASN A 119 -3.29 25.96 3.69
C ASN A 119 -2.45 24.68 3.86
N SER A 120 -1.17 24.73 3.47
CA SER A 120 -0.27 23.62 3.76
C SER A 120 -0.04 23.51 5.26
N ILE A 121 -0.36 22.37 5.84
CA ILE A 121 -0.13 22.06 7.25
C ILE A 121 0.57 20.71 7.37
N SER A 122 1.37 20.56 8.43
CA SER A 122 2.03 19.31 8.80
C SER A 122 1.54 18.91 10.18
N LEU A 123 1.11 17.65 10.33
CA LEU A 123 0.51 17.13 11.55
C LEU A 123 1.28 15.88 12.01
N SER A 124 1.81 15.93 13.22
CA SER A 124 2.33 14.74 13.88
C SER A 124 1.20 13.77 14.26
N LEU A 125 1.54 12.52 14.59
CA LEU A 125 0.58 11.57 15.16
C LEU A 125 -0.06 12.12 16.45
N ALA A 126 0.71 12.85 17.27
CA ALA A 126 0.18 13.51 18.47
C ALA A 126 -0.83 14.62 18.15
N ASP A 127 -0.64 15.34 17.03
CA ASP A 127 -1.60 16.35 16.57
C ASP A 127 -2.87 15.70 16.02
N LEU A 128 -2.77 14.62 15.27
CA LEU A 128 -3.92 13.84 14.82
C LEU A 128 -4.77 13.33 15.99
N LYS A 129 -4.12 12.90 17.09
CA LYS A 129 -4.81 12.43 18.30
C LYS A 129 -5.49 13.54 19.11
N LYS A 130 -5.24 14.83 18.82
CA LYS A 130 -5.98 15.95 19.43
C LYS A 130 -7.35 16.17 18.81
N PHE A 131 -7.58 15.72 17.58
CA PHE A 131 -8.90 15.74 16.98
C PHE A 131 -9.86 14.79 17.70
N PRO A 132 -11.18 15.06 17.69
CA PRO A 132 -12.16 14.11 18.20
C PRO A 132 -12.01 12.75 17.55
N LYS A 133 -11.71 11.72 18.35
CA LYS A 133 -11.59 10.36 17.86
C LYS A 133 -12.94 9.84 17.39
N LYS A 134 -13.01 9.33 16.17
CA LYS A 134 -14.14 8.59 15.63
C LYS A 134 -13.76 7.12 15.53
N THR A 135 -14.65 6.24 16.00
CA THR A 135 -14.50 4.79 15.87
C THR A 135 -15.58 4.25 14.95
N LEU A 136 -15.19 3.40 14.01
CA LEU A 136 -16.07 2.79 13.01
C LEU A 136 -15.78 1.30 12.90
N VAL A 137 -16.81 0.47 12.96
CA VAL A 137 -16.69 -0.93 12.54
C VAL A 137 -16.91 -0.98 11.02
N SER A 138 -15.88 -1.40 10.30
CA SER A 138 -15.93 -1.44 8.84
C SER A 138 -15.15 -2.61 8.28
N THR A 139 -15.73 -3.21 7.25
CA THR A 139 -15.08 -4.26 6.47
C THR A 139 -14.21 -3.64 5.38
N VAL A 140 -12.95 -4.07 5.33
CA VAL A 140 -12.01 -3.73 4.25
C VAL A 140 -11.78 -4.98 3.41
N GLN A 141 -11.85 -4.83 2.09
CA GLN A 141 -11.69 -5.93 1.15
C GLN A 141 -10.79 -5.52 -0.01
N CYS A 142 -9.84 -6.38 -0.36
CA CYS A 142 -9.10 -6.22 -1.61
C CYS A 142 -10.02 -6.42 -2.80
N GLY A 143 -9.98 -5.50 -3.79
CA GLY A 143 -10.76 -5.63 -5.02
C GLY A 143 -10.45 -6.90 -5.84
N ALA A 144 -9.35 -7.57 -5.52
CA ALA A 144 -8.95 -8.84 -6.12
C ALA A 144 -9.42 -10.08 -5.33
N ASN A 145 -10.12 -9.92 -4.22
CA ASN A 145 -10.65 -11.04 -3.44
C ASN A 145 -11.43 -11.99 -4.35
N ARG A 146 -11.21 -13.31 -4.21
CA ARG A 146 -11.80 -14.38 -5.04
C ARG A 146 -11.35 -14.39 -6.51
N ARG A 147 -10.22 -13.74 -6.87
CA ARG A 147 -9.71 -13.75 -8.24
C ARG A 147 -9.42 -15.17 -8.75
N LEU A 148 -8.93 -16.06 -7.89
CA LEU A 148 -8.68 -17.45 -8.26
C LEU A 148 -9.96 -18.14 -8.79
N GLU A 149 -11.09 -17.90 -8.13
CA GLU A 149 -12.38 -18.45 -8.59
C GLU A 149 -12.80 -17.87 -9.93
N MET A 150 -12.59 -16.56 -10.14
CA MET A 150 -12.92 -15.89 -11.39
C MET A 150 -12.03 -16.39 -12.56
N LYS A 151 -10.78 -16.80 -12.26
CA LYS A 151 -9.87 -17.39 -13.28
C LYS A 151 -10.42 -18.66 -13.91
N SER A 152 -11.29 -19.40 -13.21
CA SER A 152 -11.96 -20.58 -13.79
C SER A 152 -12.90 -20.24 -14.94
N ARG A 153 -13.34 -18.98 -15.04
CA ARG A 153 -14.28 -18.49 -16.08
C ARG A 153 -13.61 -17.63 -17.14
N LYS A 154 -12.56 -16.89 -16.77
CA LYS A 154 -11.85 -16.00 -17.67
C LYS A 154 -10.39 -15.86 -17.23
N SER A 155 -9.46 -15.85 -18.20
CA SER A 155 -8.05 -15.54 -17.91
C SER A 155 -7.92 -14.13 -17.31
N LEU A 156 -7.37 -14.04 -16.11
CA LEU A 156 -7.13 -12.80 -15.38
C LEU A 156 -5.67 -12.72 -14.96
N LYS A 157 -5.10 -11.53 -15.04
CA LYS A 157 -3.74 -11.23 -14.54
C LYS A 157 -3.77 -10.92 -13.02
N GLY A 158 -2.66 -11.14 -12.36
CA GLY A 158 -2.43 -10.81 -10.96
C GLY A 158 -2.48 -12.01 -10.03
N LEU A 159 -2.29 -11.77 -8.72
CA LEU A 159 -2.19 -12.79 -7.69
C LEU A 159 -3.49 -13.60 -7.55
N ASP A 160 -3.32 -14.87 -7.17
CA ASP A 160 -4.39 -15.85 -7.00
C ASP A 160 -5.03 -15.75 -5.60
N TRP A 161 -5.68 -14.63 -5.34
CA TRP A 161 -6.46 -14.45 -4.13
C TRP A 161 -7.63 -15.43 -4.09
N ARG A 162 -7.77 -16.12 -2.95
CA ARG A 162 -8.96 -16.94 -2.61
C ARG A 162 -10.04 -16.04 -2.04
N GLY A 163 -10.70 -16.45 -0.95
CA GLY A 163 -11.76 -15.70 -0.30
C GLY A 163 -11.34 -14.88 0.94
N GLY A 164 -10.08 -15.00 1.36
CA GLY A 164 -9.60 -14.44 2.63
C GLY A 164 -8.98 -13.05 2.56
N ALA A 165 -8.99 -12.39 1.38
CA ALA A 165 -8.53 -11.01 1.25
C ALA A 165 -9.60 -10.00 1.69
N ILE A 166 -10.15 -10.20 2.87
CA ILE A 166 -11.21 -9.42 3.51
C ILE A 166 -11.03 -9.50 5.02
N GLY A 167 -11.41 -8.47 5.74
CA GLY A 167 -11.43 -8.45 7.19
C GLY A 167 -12.36 -7.38 7.71
N ASN A 168 -12.97 -7.60 8.86
CA ASN A 168 -13.83 -6.65 9.53
C ASN A 168 -13.13 -6.15 10.80
N GLY A 169 -12.95 -4.85 10.93
CA GLY A 169 -12.22 -4.26 12.04
C GLY A 169 -12.92 -3.05 12.63
N GLU A 170 -12.59 -2.77 13.88
CA GLU A 170 -12.96 -1.53 14.55
C GLU A 170 -11.80 -0.52 14.34
N TRP A 171 -12.02 0.44 13.46
CA TRP A 171 -11.03 1.45 13.08
C TRP A 171 -11.23 2.71 13.89
N GLY A 172 -10.17 3.22 14.51
CA GLY A 172 -10.18 4.46 15.28
C GLY A 172 -9.25 5.51 14.67
N GLY A 173 -9.73 6.76 14.58
CA GLY A 173 -8.93 7.83 13.98
C GLY A 173 -9.57 9.21 14.02
N ALA A 174 -8.88 10.20 13.46
CA ALA A 174 -9.41 11.54 13.26
C ALA A 174 -10.31 11.57 12.01
N ARG A 175 -11.43 12.30 12.05
CA ARG A 175 -12.24 12.48 10.85
C ARG A 175 -11.50 13.33 9.83
N LEU A 176 -11.49 12.90 8.57
CA LEU A 176 -10.83 13.65 7.50
C LEU A 176 -11.42 15.05 7.33
N VAL A 177 -12.73 15.20 7.47
CA VAL A 177 -13.40 16.51 7.40
C VAL A 177 -12.88 17.50 8.45
N ASP A 178 -12.56 17.05 9.67
CA ASP A 178 -12.02 17.91 10.72
C ASP A 178 -10.58 18.35 10.39
N VAL A 179 -9.79 17.46 9.80
CA VAL A 179 -8.43 17.75 9.35
C VAL A 179 -8.43 18.72 8.16
N LEU A 180 -9.32 18.52 7.19
CA LEU A 180 -9.50 19.46 6.08
C LEU A 180 -9.94 20.85 6.57
N ALA A 181 -10.85 20.90 7.54
CA ALA A 181 -11.27 22.17 8.15
C ALA A 181 -10.11 22.85 8.88
N ALA A 182 -9.25 22.11 9.58
CA ALA A 182 -8.04 22.65 10.22
C ALA A 182 -7.04 23.20 9.21
N ALA A 183 -6.96 22.58 8.01
CA ALA A 183 -6.18 23.10 6.88
C ALA A 183 -6.87 24.31 6.19
N GLY A 184 -8.05 24.72 6.65
CA GLY A 184 -8.78 25.86 6.09
C GLY A 184 -9.50 25.55 4.77
N PHE A 185 -9.70 24.27 4.44
CA PHE A 185 -10.42 23.87 3.24
C PHE A 185 -11.87 24.42 3.26
N ASP A 186 -12.25 25.03 2.16
CA ASP A 186 -13.58 25.58 1.93
C ASP A 186 -14.05 25.14 0.53
N GLU A 187 -15.03 24.24 0.50
CA GLU A 187 -15.52 23.64 -0.74
C GLU A 187 -16.14 24.71 -1.68
N GLU A 188 -16.84 25.70 -1.12
CA GLU A 188 -17.48 26.77 -1.93
C GLU A 188 -16.42 27.65 -2.63
N LYS A 189 -15.26 27.86 -1.98
CA LYS A 189 -14.15 28.62 -2.54
C LYS A 189 -13.20 27.79 -3.41
N SER A 190 -13.41 26.46 -3.45
CA SER A 190 -12.53 25.52 -4.13
C SER A 190 -13.26 24.68 -5.18
N PRO A 191 -13.98 25.28 -6.14
CA PRO A 191 -14.84 24.54 -7.06
C PRO A 191 -14.07 23.60 -8.02
N THR A 192 -12.75 23.75 -8.10
CA THR A 192 -11.88 22.87 -8.90
C THR A 192 -11.37 21.65 -8.13
N ALA A 193 -11.51 21.64 -6.81
CA ALA A 193 -11.17 20.46 -5.99
C ALA A 193 -12.22 19.37 -6.22
N ARG A 194 -11.84 18.28 -6.85
CA ARG A 194 -12.72 17.17 -7.17
C ARG A 194 -12.46 15.94 -6.33
N HIS A 195 -11.22 15.74 -5.91
CA HIS A 195 -10.81 14.56 -5.16
C HIS A 195 -9.83 14.95 -4.05
N VAL A 196 -9.84 14.17 -2.97
CA VAL A 196 -8.71 14.09 -2.05
C VAL A 196 -7.87 12.91 -2.48
N VAL A 197 -6.58 13.15 -2.71
CA VAL A 197 -5.58 12.12 -3.00
C VAL A 197 -4.87 11.80 -1.70
N MET A 198 -4.79 10.52 -1.39
CA MET A 198 -4.02 9.99 -0.27
C MET A 198 -2.82 9.26 -0.85
N GLU A 199 -1.64 9.71 -0.47
CA GLU A 199 -0.36 9.18 -0.91
C GLU A 199 0.34 8.52 0.27
N GLY A 200 0.77 7.27 0.09
CA GLY A 200 1.49 6.51 1.10
C GLY A 200 2.99 6.82 1.11
N LEU A 201 3.68 6.39 2.16
CA LEU A 201 5.14 6.48 2.25
C LEU A 201 5.83 5.34 1.49
N ASP A 202 5.09 4.32 1.09
CA ASP A 202 5.60 3.21 0.31
C ASP A 202 5.88 3.65 -1.13
N VAL A 203 7.06 3.30 -1.61
CA VAL A 203 7.53 3.71 -2.95
C VAL A 203 7.94 2.52 -3.78
N ASP A 204 7.77 2.66 -5.08
CA ASP A 204 8.34 1.74 -6.05
C ASP A 204 9.82 2.07 -6.32
N PRO A 205 10.55 1.26 -7.14
CA PRO A 205 11.93 1.56 -7.49
C PRO A 205 12.12 2.84 -8.28
N ALA A 206 11.04 3.39 -8.82
CA ALA A 206 11.04 4.65 -9.52
C ALA A 206 10.84 5.85 -8.58
N MET A 207 10.74 5.57 -7.27
CA MET A 207 10.40 6.55 -6.22
C MET A 207 8.99 7.15 -6.40
N GLU A 208 8.11 6.42 -7.10
CA GLU A 208 6.69 6.78 -7.21
C GLU A 208 5.93 6.18 -6.03
N HIS A 209 5.15 7.02 -5.37
CA HIS A 209 4.34 6.61 -4.22
C HIS A 209 3.07 5.89 -4.64
N PHE A 210 2.63 4.93 -3.83
CA PHE A 210 1.29 4.39 -4.00
C PHE A 210 0.27 5.43 -3.56
N ALA A 211 -0.66 5.78 -4.45
CA ALA A 211 -1.68 6.77 -4.18
C ALA A 211 -3.06 6.26 -4.56
N ALA A 212 -4.06 6.73 -3.82
CA ALA A 212 -5.48 6.52 -4.12
C ALA A 212 -6.26 7.80 -3.87
N SER A 213 -7.42 7.95 -4.52
CA SER A 213 -8.25 9.13 -4.33
C SER A 213 -9.70 8.78 -4.05
N ILE A 214 -10.37 9.66 -3.32
CA ILE A 214 -11.82 9.63 -3.11
C ILE A 214 -12.44 10.96 -3.53
N PRO A 215 -13.72 10.98 -3.97
CA PRO A 215 -14.40 12.22 -4.31
C PRO A 215 -14.45 13.19 -3.14
N ILE A 216 -14.32 14.49 -3.44
CA ILE A 216 -14.29 15.54 -2.41
C ILE A 216 -15.61 15.60 -1.63
N GLU A 217 -16.73 15.42 -2.29
CA GLU A 217 -18.05 15.38 -1.65
C GLU A 217 -18.19 14.24 -0.62
N LYS A 218 -17.41 13.16 -0.76
CA LYS A 218 -17.31 12.09 0.25
C LYS A 218 -16.35 12.47 1.38
N ALA A 219 -15.22 13.06 1.03
CA ALA A 219 -14.17 13.43 1.99
C ALA A 219 -14.59 14.58 2.91
N ALA A 220 -15.32 15.56 2.38
CA ALA A 220 -15.74 16.76 3.09
C ALA A 220 -17.13 16.61 3.77
N ASP A 221 -17.90 15.54 3.50
CA ASP A 221 -19.18 15.31 4.16
C ASP A 221 -18.98 14.90 5.63
N PRO A 222 -19.50 15.66 6.61
CA PRO A 222 -19.44 15.24 8.02
C PRO A 222 -20.06 13.87 8.32
N ARG A 223 -20.97 13.41 7.44
CA ARG A 223 -21.61 12.07 7.50
C ARG A 223 -20.86 11.04 6.64
N GLY A 224 -19.81 11.48 5.95
CA GLY A 224 -19.02 10.63 5.05
C GLY A 224 -18.28 9.52 5.78
N ASP A 225 -18.07 9.67 7.09
CA ASP A 225 -17.37 8.71 7.95
C ASP A 225 -15.97 8.32 7.43
N VAL A 226 -15.31 9.25 6.73
CA VAL A 226 -13.92 9.08 6.32
C VAL A 226 -13.02 9.45 7.50
N ILE A 227 -12.15 8.55 7.90
CA ILE A 227 -11.21 8.74 9.00
C ILE A 227 -9.76 8.52 8.56
N LEU A 228 -8.85 9.26 9.17
CA LEU A 228 -7.42 8.98 9.17
C LEU A 228 -7.17 8.06 10.36
N ALA A 229 -7.19 6.76 10.09
CA ALA A 229 -7.08 5.74 11.12
C ALA A 229 -5.66 5.67 11.68
N TYR A 230 -5.51 5.54 12.98
CA TYR A 230 -4.28 5.26 13.69
C TYR A 230 -4.43 4.10 14.68
N GLU A 231 -5.63 3.51 14.76
CA GLU A 231 -5.93 2.34 15.61
C GLU A 231 -6.79 1.34 14.84
N LEU A 232 -6.57 0.06 15.14
CA LEU A 232 -7.40 -1.07 14.72
C LEU A 232 -7.68 -1.96 15.92
N ASN A 233 -8.96 -2.19 16.24
CA ASN A 233 -9.42 -2.99 17.38
C ASN A 233 -8.91 -2.46 18.75
N GLY A 234 -8.76 -1.13 18.87
CA GLY A 234 -8.29 -0.47 20.10
C GLY A 234 -6.78 -0.46 20.29
N GLU A 235 -6.02 -1.06 19.37
CA GLU A 235 -4.56 -1.09 19.38
C GLU A 235 -3.99 -0.20 18.27
N PRO A 236 -2.76 0.34 18.41
CA PRO A 236 -2.10 1.05 17.31
C PRO A 236 -2.04 0.20 16.04
N LEU A 237 -2.15 0.84 14.88
CA LEU A 237 -1.98 0.14 13.62
C LEU A 237 -0.58 -0.51 13.54
N ASN A 238 -0.53 -1.74 13.03
CA ASN A 238 0.73 -2.35 12.68
C ASN A 238 1.23 -1.80 11.32
N ARG A 239 2.52 -2.00 11.01
CA ARG A 239 3.18 -1.47 9.82
C ARG A 239 2.59 -1.95 8.48
N ASP A 240 1.81 -3.02 8.46
CA ASP A 240 1.15 -3.51 7.25
C ASP A 240 -0.17 -2.79 6.95
N HIS A 241 -0.72 -2.03 7.92
CA HIS A 241 -2.06 -1.43 7.82
C HIS A 241 -2.09 0.08 8.12
N GLY A 242 -0.96 0.69 8.51
CA GLY A 242 -0.88 2.12 8.79
C GLY A 242 0.50 2.70 8.69
#